data_e42a8b7dcbf439e742ef7e70582c12c6
#
_entry.id   e42a8b7dcbf439e742ef7e70582c12c6
#
_cell.length_a   1.000
_cell.length_b   1.000
_cell.length_c   1.000
_cell.angle_alpha   90.00
_cell.angle_beta   90.00
_cell.angle_gamma   90.00
#
_symmetry.space_group_name_H-M   'P 1'
#
loop_
_entity.id
_entity.type
_entity.pdbx_description
1 polymer ?
#
loop_
_entity_poly.entity_id
_entity_poly.type
_entity_poly.pdbx_seq_one_letter_code
_entity_poly.pdbx_strand_id
1 'polypeptide(L)'
;MFISTITASGVDAATTIMPMLPHGDVMPESHFSAPVVPVQASQTDLPPAADAGGAQPEFVPFPTQAQFETGDTWISGGRRYRLYGLQACLRGTNVTVSAGVIRDCGELDLIMAQALIRDTRPVCATIKNLDQNNAVVACQTTTGRHRYDLATYMIAQGWGFAAVDSAGQLIVPGYRVAEESARSARAGLWAYSDLPHPVSILQQQAGAQR
;
A
#
# COMPACT_ATOMS: atom_id res chain seq x y z
N MET A 1 77.96 23.81 1.05
CA MET A 1 77.09 25.01 0.86
C MET A 1 76.71 25.04 -0.62
N PHE A 2 75.64 24.32 -0.99
CA PHE A 2 75.13 24.21 -2.37
C PHE A 2 73.73 24.77 -2.40
N ILE A 3 73.57 25.85 -3.11
CA ILE A 3 72.31 26.54 -3.36
C ILE A 3 71.76 25.93 -4.65
N SER A 4 70.64 25.24 -4.54
CA SER A 4 69.95 24.69 -5.71
C SER A 4 68.79 25.61 -6.08
N THR A 5 68.90 26.23 -7.23
CA THR A 5 67.90 27.09 -7.81
C THR A 5 66.82 26.24 -8.49
N ILE A 6 65.58 26.36 -8.07
CA ILE A 6 64.43 25.75 -8.69
C ILE A 6 63.85 26.71 -9.71
N THR A 7 63.91 26.35 -10.99
CA THR A 7 63.23 27.04 -12.10
C THR A 7 61.77 26.65 -12.15
N ALA A 8 60.88 27.60 -12.02
CA ALA A 8 59.46 27.43 -12.21
C ALA A 8 59.11 27.42 -13.72
N SER A 9 58.62 26.28 -14.20
CA SER A 9 58.05 26.15 -15.54
C SER A 9 56.57 26.60 -15.50
N GLY A 10 56.25 27.65 -16.25
CA GLY A 10 54.89 28.10 -16.43
C GLY A 10 54.08 27.04 -17.23
N VAL A 11 52.92 26.71 -16.73
CA VAL A 11 51.90 25.94 -17.45
C VAL A 11 50.87 26.97 -17.98
N ASP A 12 50.82 27.09 -19.31
CA ASP A 12 49.79 27.83 -20.01
C ASP A 12 48.43 27.20 -19.74
N ALA A 13 47.57 27.97 -19.10
CA ALA A 13 46.16 27.61 -18.95
C ALA A 13 45.45 27.83 -20.30
N ALA A 14 45.32 26.78 -21.08
CA ALA A 14 44.41 26.78 -22.24
C ALA A 14 42.97 26.88 -21.74
N THR A 15 42.40 28.05 -21.93
CA THR A 15 40.97 28.30 -21.72
C THR A 15 40.18 27.55 -22.75
N THR A 16 39.74 26.33 -22.43
CA THR A 16 38.79 25.59 -23.25
C THR A 16 37.42 26.20 -23.07
N ILE A 17 36.99 26.98 -24.04
CA ILE A 17 35.62 27.47 -24.16
C ILE A 17 34.75 26.25 -24.47
N MET A 18 33.99 25.78 -23.49
CA MET A 18 32.93 24.81 -23.72
C MET A 18 31.84 25.47 -24.59
N PRO A 19 31.41 24.83 -25.69
CA PRO A 19 30.27 25.34 -26.46
C PRO A 19 29.03 25.26 -25.58
N MET A 20 28.31 26.37 -25.46
CA MET A 20 26.98 26.44 -24.89
C MET A 20 26.09 25.45 -25.65
N LEU A 21 25.57 24.45 -24.92
CA LEU A 21 24.49 23.61 -25.39
C LEU A 21 23.23 24.49 -25.60
N PRO A 22 22.52 24.33 -26.71
CA PRO A 22 21.30 25.08 -26.94
C PRO A 22 20.27 24.74 -25.86
N HIS A 23 19.66 25.79 -25.33
CA HIS A 23 18.45 25.70 -24.49
C HIS A 23 17.33 25.17 -25.41
N GLY A 24 17.00 23.93 -25.25
CA GLY A 24 15.88 23.36 -25.96
C GLY A 24 15.54 22.01 -25.39
N ASP A 25 14.35 21.96 -24.93
CA ASP A 25 13.56 20.83 -24.44
C ASP A 25 13.53 20.70 -22.90
N VAL A 26 12.74 21.60 -22.33
CA VAL A 26 11.99 21.31 -21.11
C VAL A 26 11.24 20.02 -21.40
N MET A 27 11.71 18.89 -20.85
CA MET A 27 10.93 17.66 -20.82
C MET A 27 9.58 18.00 -20.22
N PRO A 28 8.46 17.63 -20.89
CA PRO A 28 7.16 17.81 -20.26
C PRO A 28 7.21 17.01 -18.97
N GLU A 29 6.92 17.67 -17.86
CA GLU A 29 6.63 17.03 -16.59
C GLU A 29 5.54 15.98 -16.89
N SER A 30 5.96 14.74 -16.98
CA SER A 30 5.03 13.62 -17.01
C SER A 30 4.34 13.64 -15.66
N HIS A 31 3.26 14.41 -15.59
CA HIS A 31 2.28 14.25 -14.53
C HIS A 31 1.82 12.79 -14.62
N PHE A 32 2.35 11.95 -13.75
CA PHE A 32 1.77 10.68 -13.42
C PHE A 32 0.41 10.96 -12.76
N SER A 33 -0.51 11.49 -13.54
CA SER A 33 -1.93 11.42 -13.23
C SER A 33 -2.33 10.00 -13.59
N ALA A 34 -2.12 9.07 -12.66
CA ALA A 34 -2.84 7.82 -12.72
C ALA A 34 -4.32 8.19 -12.86
N PRO A 35 -5.06 7.63 -13.82
CA PRO A 35 -6.47 7.90 -13.93
C PRO A 35 -7.10 7.47 -12.62
N VAL A 36 -7.55 8.44 -11.84
CA VAL A 36 -8.42 8.18 -10.70
C VAL A 36 -9.72 7.71 -11.32
N VAL A 37 -9.86 6.40 -11.48
CA VAL A 37 -11.14 5.81 -11.81
C VAL A 37 -12.05 6.16 -10.64
N PRO A 38 -13.12 6.95 -10.83
CA PRO A 38 -14.06 7.19 -9.75
C PRO A 38 -14.74 5.85 -9.45
N VAL A 39 -14.22 5.12 -8.49
CA VAL A 39 -14.93 4.01 -7.90
C VAL A 39 -16.10 4.65 -7.17
N GLN A 40 -17.28 4.60 -7.77
CA GLN A 40 -18.53 4.86 -7.06
C GLN A 40 -18.69 3.73 -6.05
N ALA A 41 -17.99 3.84 -4.93
CA ALA A 41 -18.29 3.05 -3.75
C ALA A 41 -19.70 3.48 -3.32
N SER A 42 -20.68 2.70 -3.69
CA SER A 42 -22.03 2.83 -3.15
C SER A 42 -21.92 2.79 -1.64
N GLN A 43 -22.52 3.75 -0.94
CA GLN A 43 -22.53 3.83 0.53
C GLN A 43 -23.14 2.58 1.21
N THR A 44 -23.53 1.59 0.41
CA THR A 44 -24.15 0.32 0.81
C THR A 44 -23.15 -0.78 1.16
N ASP A 45 -21.83 -0.59 0.89
CA ASP A 45 -20.81 -1.64 1.10
C ASP A 45 -20.17 -1.63 2.50
N LEU A 46 -20.65 -0.77 3.40
CA LEU A 46 -20.33 -0.92 4.83
C LEU A 46 -21.04 -2.18 5.33
N PRO A 47 -20.32 -3.06 6.04
CA PRO A 47 -20.94 -4.23 6.62
C PRO A 47 -22.14 -3.79 7.46
N PRO A 48 -23.28 -4.52 7.39
CA PRO A 48 -24.40 -4.24 8.28
C PRO A 48 -23.87 -4.27 9.71
N ALA A 49 -24.17 -3.24 10.49
CA ALA A 49 -23.82 -3.18 11.90
C ALA A 49 -24.37 -4.45 12.57
N ALA A 50 -23.51 -5.43 12.79
CA ALA A 50 -23.89 -6.69 13.37
C ALA A 50 -24.16 -6.46 14.85
N ASP A 51 -25.43 -6.57 15.25
CA ASP A 51 -25.97 -6.92 16.55
C ASP A 51 -25.21 -6.43 17.81
N ALA A 52 -25.04 -5.11 17.95
CA ALA A 52 -24.83 -4.49 19.23
C ALA A 52 -25.83 -3.33 19.33
N GLY A 53 -26.88 -3.53 20.08
CA GLY A 53 -27.99 -2.63 20.42
C GLY A 53 -27.85 -1.17 19.95
N GLY A 54 -28.32 -0.86 18.77
CA GLY A 54 -28.79 0.47 18.34
C GLY A 54 -27.80 1.64 18.26
N ALA A 55 -26.57 1.53 18.74
CA ALA A 55 -25.58 2.60 18.63
C ALA A 55 -24.74 2.43 17.37
N GLN A 56 -24.69 3.46 16.54
CA GLN A 56 -23.78 3.47 15.38
C GLN A 56 -22.34 3.37 15.88
N PRO A 57 -21.47 2.57 15.21
CA PRO A 57 -20.08 2.44 15.62
C PRO A 57 -19.40 3.81 15.59
N GLU A 58 -18.75 4.17 16.70
CA GLU A 58 -18.00 5.43 16.81
C GLU A 58 -16.68 5.32 16.03
N PHE A 59 -16.47 6.22 15.08
CA PHE A 59 -15.23 6.34 14.35
C PHE A 59 -14.25 7.23 15.10
N VAL A 60 -13.12 6.68 15.48
CA VAL A 60 -12.01 7.37 16.15
C VAL A 60 -10.80 7.47 15.24
N PRO A 61 -9.92 8.48 15.41
CA PRO A 61 -8.69 8.60 14.61
C PRO A 61 -7.83 7.34 14.72
N PHE A 62 -7.20 6.97 13.62
CA PHE A 62 -6.23 5.87 13.60
C PHE A 62 -5.11 6.12 14.62
N PRO A 63 -4.72 5.13 15.43
CA PRO A 63 -3.75 5.32 16.49
C PRO A 63 -2.34 5.63 15.92
N THR A 64 -1.74 6.72 16.42
CA THR A 64 -0.42 7.18 15.95
C THR A 64 0.73 6.26 16.32
N GLN A 65 0.55 5.39 17.33
CA GLN A 65 1.56 4.43 17.80
C GLN A 65 1.22 2.98 17.39
N ALA A 66 0.47 2.81 16.31
CA ALA A 66 0.17 1.49 15.78
C ALA A 66 1.45 0.78 15.30
N GLN A 67 1.64 -0.46 15.74
CA GLN A 67 2.70 -1.34 15.29
C GLN A 67 2.13 -2.31 14.27
N PHE A 68 2.51 -2.16 13.00
CA PHE A 68 2.00 -3.00 11.94
C PHE A 68 2.67 -4.37 11.94
N GLU A 69 1.87 -5.41 11.86
CA GLU A 69 2.31 -6.79 11.67
C GLU A 69 2.26 -7.17 10.18
N THR A 70 1.19 -6.75 9.50
CA THR A 70 0.97 -6.92 8.04
C THR A 70 0.31 -5.66 7.49
N GLY A 71 0.07 -5.59 6.18
CA GLY A 71 -0.62 -4.46 5.57
C GLY A 71 -2.07 -4.26 6.04
N ASP A 72 -2.69 -5.33 6.56
CA ASP A 72 -4.08 -5.32 7.05
C ASP A 72 -4.23 -5.43 8.57
N THR A 73 -3.13 -5.60 9.32
CA THR A 73 -3.17 -5.91 10.76
C THR A 73 -2.13 -5.11 11.53
N TRP A 74 -2.54 -4.55 12.67
CA TRP A 74 -1.66 -3.81 13.57
C TRP A 74 -2.03 -4.01 15.03
N ILE A 75 -1.08 -3.68 15.93
CA ILE A 75 -1.26 -3.68 17.38
C ILE A 75 -1.26 -2.23 17.86
N SER A 76 -2.19 -1.91 18.75
CA SER A 76 -2.23 -0.65 19.48
C SER A 76 -2.80 -0.88 20.87
N GLY A 77 -2.14 -0.32 21.90
CA GLY A 77 -2.58 -0.50 23.29
C GLY A 77 -2.63 -1.96 23.73
N GLY A 78 -1.75 -2.82 23.18
CA GLY A 78 -1.72 -4.25 23.49
C GLY A 78 -2.82 -5.08 22.82
N ARG A 79 -3.63 -4.45 21.98
CA ARG A 79 -4.71 -5.10 21.25
C ARG A 79 -4.41 -5.14 19.75
N ARG A 80 -4.70 -6.27 19.10
CA ARG A 80 -4.57 -6.48 17.66
C ARG A 80 -5.85 -6.10 16.95
N TYR A 81 -5.71 -5.32 15.89
CA TYR A 81 -6.78 -4.87 15.01
C TYR A 81 -6.53 -5.36 13.59
N ARG A 82 -7.57 -5.86 12.95
CA ARG A 82 -7.53 -6.27 11.55
C ARG A 82 -8.56 -5.50 10.74
N LEU A 83 -8.14 -4.99 9.59
CA LEU A 83 -9.02 -4.27 8.67
C LEU A 83 -10.00 -5.25 7.99
N TYR A 84 -11.29 -4.93 8.07
CA TYR A 84 -12.36 -5.80 7.57
C TYR A 84 -12.29 -5.94 6.06
N GLY A 85 -12.40 -7.18 5.59
CA GLY A 85 -12.49 -7.49 4.16
C GLY A 85 -11.19 -7.33 3.36
N LEU A 86 -10.11 -6.82 3.96
CA LEU A 86 -8.80 -6.73 3.33
C LEU A 86 -7.95 -7.96 3.65
N GLN A 87 -7.21 -8.43 2.67
CA GLN A 87 -6.15 -9.42 2.81
C GLN A 87 -4.84 -8.81 2.35
N ALA A 88 -3.88 -8.70 3.25
CA ALA A 88 -2.52 -8.28 2.91
C ALA A 88 -1.78 -9.36 2.09
N CYS A 89 -0.76 -8.97 1.35
CA CYS A 89 0.17 -9.94 0.79
C CYS A 89 0.88 -10.72 1.89
N LEU A 90 1.09 -12.01 1.65
CA LEU A 90 1.67 -12.89 2.66
C LEU A 90 3.19 -12.70 2.74
N ARG A 91 3.71 -12.63 3.97
CA ARG A 91 5.16 -12.67 4.21
C ARG A 91 5.76 -13.95 3.64
N GLY A 92 6.98 -13.87 3.14
CA GLY A 92 7.64 -14.99 2.47
C GLY A 92 7.24 -15.18 1.01
N THR A 93 6.32 -14.37 0.49
CA THR A 93 5.95 -14.38 -0.93
C THR A 93 6.87 -13.45 -1.71
N ASN A 94 7.70 -14.01 -2.57
CA ASN A 94 8.66 -13.24 -3.35
C ASN A 94 8.04 -12.73 -4.66
N VAL A 95 8.39 -11.50 -5.04
CA VAL A 95 8.08 -10.88 -6.33
C VAL A 95 9.32 -10.26 -6.94
N THR A 96 9.43 -10.27 -8.26
CA THR A 96 10.54 -9.66 -9.01
C THR A 96 10.21 -8.20 -9.31
N VAL A 97 10.84 -7.29 -8.57
CA VAL A 97 10.58 -5.84 -8.72
C VAL A 97 11.35 -5.20 -9.87
N SER A 98 12.50 -5.79 -10.24
CA SER A 98 13.28 -5.42 -11.43
C SER A 98 14.23 -6.58 -11.78
N ALA A 99 14.93 -6.49 -12.89
CA ALA A 99 15.85 -7.55 -13.35
C ALA A 99 16.84 -7.94 -12.23
N GLY A 100 16.72 -9.18 -11.73
CA GLY A 100 17.58 -9.75 -10.68
C GLY A 100 17.30 -9.23 -9.26
N VAL A 101 16.28 -8.40 -9.04
CA VAL A 101 15.91 -7.89 -7.71
C VAL A 101 14.59 -8.49 -7.26
N ILE A 102 14.69 -9.33 -6.24
CA ILE A 102 13.54 -9.99 -5.60
C ILE A 102 13.22 -9.28 -4.27
N ARG A 103 11.95 -9.13 -3.95
CA ARG A 103 11.46 -8.55 -2.69
C ARG A 103 10.34 -9.40 -2.12
N ASP A 104 10.21 -9.37 -0.80
CA ASP A 104 9.06 -9.94 -0.10
C ASP A 104 7.83 -9.05 -0.32
N CYS A 105 6.79 -9.63 -0.90
CA CYS A 105 5.53 -8.93 -1.19
C CYS A 105 4.84 -8.41 0.08
N GLY A 106 4.82 -9.21 1.15
CA GLY A 106 4.22 -8.80 2.41
C GLY A 106 4.96 -7.65 3.08
N GLU A 107 6.28 -7.53 2.87
CA GLU A 107 7.06 -6.38 3.33
C GLU A 107 6.74 -5.12 2.52
N LEU A 108 6.67 -5.23 1.19
CA LEU A 108 6.28 -4.12 0.32
C LEU A 108 4.88 -3.61 0.67
N ASP A 109 3.94 -4.53 0.84
CA ASP A 109 2.56 -4.23 1.21
C ASP A 109 2.48 -3.50 2.56
N LEU A 110 3.18 -3.99 3.58
CA LEU A 110 3.23 -3.37 4.90
C LEU A 110 3.79 -1.93 4.83
N ILE A 111 4.90 -1.71 4.12
CA ILE A 111 5.50 -0.38 3.97
C ILE A 111 4.51 0.59 3.31
N MET A 112 3.82 0.14 2.28
CA MET A 112 2.86 0.97 1.56
C MET A 112 1.57 1.21 2.35
N ALA A 113 1.09 0.21 3.09
CA ALA A 113 -0.04 0.37 4.00
C ALA A 113 0.25 1.45 5.06
N GLN A 114 1.43 1.41 5.67
CA GLN A 114 1.88 2.45 6.61
C GLN A 114 1.92 3.83 5.97
N ALA A 115 2.44 3.95 4.74
CA ALA A 115 2.51 5.21 4.01
C ALA A 115 1.10 5.75 3.72
N LEU A 116 0.21 4.92 3.17
CA LEU A 116 -1.17 5.30 2.86
C LEU A 116 -1.94 5.75 4.10
N ILE A 117 -1.82 5.02 5.22
CA ILE A 117 -2.49 5.35 6.47
C ILE A 117 -1.96 6.66 7.05
N ARG A 118 -0.64 6.86 7.04
CA ARG A 118 -0.02 8.12 7.50
C ARG A 118 -0.50 9.31 6.67
N ASP A 119 -0.57 9.15 5.35
CA ASP A 119 -0.89 10.25 4.44
C ASP A 119 -2.39 10.59 4.45
N THR A 120 -3.25 9.58 4.61
CA THR A 120 -4.71 9.75 4.57
C THR A 120 -5.36 9.94 5.94
N ARG A 121 -4.66 9.62 7.03
CA ARG A 121 -5.11 9.80 8.42
C ARG A 121 -6.54 9.29 8.64
N PRO A 122 -6.79 7.99 8.45
CA PRO A 122 -8.13 7.46 8.51
C PRO A 122 -8.74 7.52 9.92
N VAL A 123 -10.05 7.39 9.97
CA VAL A 123 -10.80 7.15 11.20
C VAL A 123 -11.34 5.72 11.17
N CYS A 124 -11.30 5.01 12.29
CA CYS A 124 -11.68 3.60 12.37
C CYS A 124 -12.72 3.36 13.45
N ALA A 125 -13.61 2.41 13.20
CA ALA A 125 -14.56 1.93 14.17
C ALA A 125 -14.43 0.41 14.34
N THR A 126 -14.49 -0.08 15.57
CA THR A 126 -14.56 -1.51 15.85
C THR A 126 -15.94 -2.04 15.44
N ILE A 127 -15.96 -2.99 14.51
CA ILE A 127 -17.20 -3.61 14.04
C ILE A 127 -17.43 -4.99 14.66
N LYS A 128 -16.35 -5.65 15.13
CA LYS A 128 -16.46 -6.95 15.79
C LYS A 128 -15.29 -7.17 16.74
N ASN A 129 -15.61 -7.56 17.97
CA ASN A 129 -14.62 -8.09 18.90
C ASN A 129 -14.55 -9.61 18.70
N LEU A 130 -13.38 -10.14 18.38
CA LEU A 130 -13.16 -11.58 18.25
C LEU A 130 -12.92 -12.20 19.64
N ASP A 131 -12.12 -11.50 20.44
CA ASP A 131 -11.84 -11.79 21.84
C ASP A 131 -11.37 -10.51 22.57
N GLN A 132 -10.78 -10.63 23.76
CA GLN A 132 -10.29 -9.49 24.55
C GLN A 132 -9.14 -8.76 23.86
N ASN A 133 -8.31 -9.46 23.08
CA ASN A 133 -7.08 -8.96 22.47
C ASN A 133 -7.19 -8.75 20.96
N ASN A 134 -8.27 -9.20 20.33
CA ASN A 134 -8.42 -9.16 18.88
C ASN A 134 -9.74 -8.53 18.45
N ALA A 135 -9.68 -7.60 17.51
CA ALA A 135 -10.84 -6.93 16.96
C ALA A 135 -10.74 -6.78 15.44
N VAL A 136 -11.89 -6.71 14.81
CA VAL A 136 -12.04 -6.33 13.41
C VAL A 136 -12.57 -4.92 13.35
N VAL A 137 -11.99 -4.10 12.49
CA VAL A 137 -12.33 -2.69 12.34
C VAL A 137 -12.68 -2.36 10.89
N ALA A 138 -13.60 -1.42 10.72
CA ALA A 138 -13.81 -0.72 9.46
C ALA A 138 -13.18 0.68 9.58
N CYS A 139 -12.47 1.10 8.57
CA CYS A 139 -11.82 2.41 8.56
C CYS A 139 -12.26 3.22 7.34
N GLN A 140 -12.34 4.53 7.51
CA GLN A 140 -12.67 5.48 6.46
C GLN A 140 -11.51 6.46 6.27
N THR A 141 -11.20 6.76 5.04
CA THR A 141 -10.19 7.76 4.68
C THR A 141 -10.79 8.86 3.82
N THR A 142 -10.18 10.04 3.82
CA THR A 142 -10.58 11.15 2.99
C THR A 142 -9.44 11.53 2.06
N THR A 143 -9.71 11.55 0.76
CA THR A 143 -8.77 12.00 -0.25
C THR A 143 -9.44 13.10 -1.08
N GLY A 144 -8.91 14.32 -0.98
CA GLY A 144 -9.54 15.50 -1.55
C GLY A 144 -10.91 15.77 -0.89
N ARG A 145 -11.99 15.71 -1.69
CA ARG A 145 -13.37 15.93 -1.22
C ARG A 145 -14.16 14.62 -1.01
N HIS A 146 -13.52 13.49 -1.25
CA HIS A 146 -14.19 12.20 -1.23
C HIS A 146 -13.79 11.40 -0.01
N ARG A 147 -14.78 10.74 0.59
CA ARG A 147 -14.57 9.76 1.66
C ARG A 147 -14.69 8.36 1.07
N TYR A 148 -13.73 7.53 1.40
CA TYR A 148 -13.64 6.14 0.94
C TYR A 148 -13.56 5.20 2.13
N ASP A 149 -14.08 4.00 1.98
CA ASP A 149 -13.67 2.89 2.81
C ASP A 149 -12.16 2.63 2.59
N LEU A 150 -11.39 2.53 3.69
CA LEU A 150 -9.94 2.41 3.61
C LEU A 150 -9.50 1.13 2.89
N ALA A 151 -10.20 0.01 3.13
CA ALA A 151 -9.87 -1.25 2.46
C ALA A 151 -10.09 -1.15 0.95
N THR A 152 -11.24 -0.59 0.52
CA THR A 152 -11.48 -0.30 -0.90
C THR A 152 -10.39 0.58 -1.50
N TYR A 153 -9.99 1.63 -0.78
CA TYR A 153 -8.93 2.54 -1.24
C TYR A 153 -7.59 1.81 -1.42
N MET A 154 -7.18 1.01 -0.43
CA MET A 154 -5.94 0.24 -0.49
C MET A 154 -5.96 -0.78 -1.63
N ILE A 155 -7.07 -1.52 -1.80
CA ILE A 155 -7.25 -2.49 -2.87
C ILE A 155 -7.18 -1.81 -4.24
N ALA A 156 -7.87 -0.68 -4.42
CA ALA A 156 -7.87 0.08 -5.68
C ALA A 156 -6.48 0.62 -6.05
N GLN A 157 -5.64 0.92 -5.04
CA GLN A 157 -4.24 1.29 -5.23
C GLN A 157 -3.32 0.08 -5.45
N GLY A 158 -3.85 -1.14 -5.36
CA GLY A 158 -3.10 -2.39 -5.51
C GLY A 158 -2.25 -2.77 -4.30
N TRP A 159 -2.53 -2.21 -3.14
CA TRP A 159 -1.85 -2.49 -1.87
C TRP A 159 -2.78 -3.23 -0.91
N GLY A 160 -3.25 -4.37 -1.36
CA GLY A 160 -4.16 -5.27 -0.67
C GLY A 160 -5.07 -6.00 -1.64
N PHE A 161 -5.73 -7.03 -1.16
CA PHE A 161 -6.57 -7.95 -1.92
C PHE A 161 -7.91 -8.12 -1.23
N ALA A 162 -8.95 -8.44 -2.00
CA ALA A 162 -10.25 -8.77 -1.44
C ALA A 162 -10.18 -10.07 -0.65
N ALA A 163 -10.46 -10.01 0.65
CA ALA A 163 -10.43 -11.17 1.53
C ALA A 163 -11.60 -12.12 1.28
N VAL A 164 -11.36 -13.40 1.49
CA VAL A 164 -12.40 -14.44 1.47
C VAL A 164 -12.56 -15.08 2.86
N ASP A 165 -13.72 -15.64 3.11
CA ASP A 165 -13.99 -16.44 4.29
C ASP A 165 -13.47 -17.91 4.13
N SER A 166 -13.72 -18.74 5.11
CA SER A 166 -13.31 -20.15 5.10
C SER A 166 -14.00 -21.01 4.01
N ALA A 167 -15.10 -20.53 3.45
CA ALA A 167 -15.80 -21.15 2.33
C ALA A 167 -15.30 -20.64 0.96
N GLY A 168 -14.35 -19.68 0.95
CA GLY A 168 -13.82 -19.06 -0.26
C GLY A 168 -14.72 -17.97 -0.84
N GLN A 169 -15.72 -17.53 -0.08
CA GLN A 169 -16.61 -16.44 -0.49
C GLN A 169 -16.00 -15.11 -0.08
N LEU A 170 -16.15 -14.09 -0.95
CA LEU A 170 -15.70 -12.74 -0.64
C LEU A 170 -16.40 -12.22 0.62
N ILE A 171 -15.62 -11.73 1.58
CA ILE A 171 -16.14 -11.10 2.80
C ILE A 171 -16.93 -9.83 2.45
N VAL A 172 -16.42 -9.05 1.49
CA VAL A 172 -17.10 -7.86 0.95
C VAL A 172 -17.12 -8.00 -0.58
N PRO A 173 -18.25 -8.38 -1.18
CA PRO A 173 -18.34 -8.62 -2.63
C PRO A 173 -17.94 -7.43 -3.50
N GLY A 174 -18.21 -6.19 -3.05
CA GLY A 174 -17.87 -4.96 -3.77
C GLY A 174 -16.34 -4.76 -3.95
N TYR A 175 -15.52 -5.33 -3.07
CA TYR A 175 -14.05 -5.20 -3.17
C TYR A 175 -13.46 -5.87 -4.40
N ARG A 176 -14.15 -6.83 -4.98
CA ARG A 176 -13.74 -7.46 -6.23
C ARG A 176 -13.60 -6.46 -7.38
N VAL A 177 -14.50 -5.47 -7.45
CA VAL A 177 -14.45 -4.45 -8.50
C VAL A 177 -13.20 -3.59 -8.36
N ALA A 178 -12.86 -3.20 -7.13
CA ALA A 178 -11.64 -2.42 -6.85
C ALA A 178 -10.39 -3.23 -7.17
N GLU A 179 -10.37 -4.52 -6.83
CA GLU A 179 -9.25 -5.42 -7.10
C GLU A 179 -9.04 -5.64 -8.60
N GLU A 180 -10.10 -5.91 -9.36
CA GLU A 180 -10.02 -6.10 -10.80
C GLU A 180 -9.57 -4.81 -11.52
N SER A 181 -10.03 -3.65 -11.06
CA SER A 181 -9.54 -2.35 -11.55
C SER A 181 -8.04 -2.18 -11.30
N ALA A 182 -7.57 -2.47 -10.09
CA ALA A 182 -6.15 -2.38 -9.73
C ALA A 182 -5.31 -3.34 -10.58
N ARG A 183 -5.78 -4.58 -10.74
CA ARG A 183 -5.12 -5.60 -11.56
C ARG A 183 -5.02 -5.18 -13.02
N SER A 184 -6.11 -4.69 -13.61
CA SER A 184 -6.15 -4.23 -15.00
C SER A 184 -5.23 -3.04 -15.24
N ALA A 185 -5.14 -2.13 -14.27
CA ALA A 185 -4.25 -0.97 -14.28
C ALA A 185 -2.80 -1.31 -13.91
N ARG A 186 -2.49 -2.56 -13.50
CA ARG A 186 -1.20 -2.96 -12.92
C ARG A 186 -0.76 -2.06 -11.78
N ALA A 187 -1.70 -1.65 -10.93
CA ALA A 187 -1.44 -0.77 -9.79
C ALA A 187 -0.76 -1.53 -8.65
N GLY A 188 0.13 -0.86 -7.93
CA GLY A 188 0.77 -1.40 -6.73
C GLY A 188 1.46 -2.74 -6.97
N LEU A 189 1.09 -3.74 -6.19
CA LEU A 189 1.64 -5.11 -6.29
C LEU A 189 1.31 -5.78 -7.63
N TRP A 190 0.22 -5.41 -8.29
CA TRP A 190 -0.17 -5.97 -9.59
C TRP A 190 0.77 -5.58 -10.74
N ALA A 191 1.73 -4.66 -10.51
CA ALA A 191 2.80 -4.36 -11.45
C ALA A 191 3.76 -5.55 -11.64
N TYR A 192 3.85 -6.42 -10.65
CA TYR A 192 4.75 -7.58 -10.67
C TYR A 192 4.06 -8.78 -11.30
N SER A 193 4.59 -9.26 -12.44
CA SER A 193 3.98 -10.31 -13.25
C SER A 193 4.00 -11.71 -12.60
N ASP A 194 4.86 -11.90 -11.63
CA ASP A 194 5.05 -13.14 -10.87
C ASP A 194 4.34 -13.13 -9.50
N LEU A 195 3.51 -12.12 -9.24
CA LEU A 195 2.75 -12.02 -8.00
C LEU A 195 1.70 -13.13 -7.91
N PRO A 196 1.81 -14.06 -6.94
CA PRO A 196 0.74 -15.02 -6.68
C PRO A 196 -0.34 -14.37 -5.82
N HIS A 197 -1.60 -14.68 -6.10
CA HIS A 197 -2.70 -14.16 -5.31
C HIS A 197 -2.69 -14.77 -3.89
N PRO A 198 -2.69 -13.97 -2.80
CA PRO A 198 -2.55 -14.49 -1.45
C PRO A 198 -3.67 -15.44 -1.04
N VAL A 199 -4.89 -15.21 -1.49
CA VAL A 199 -6.03 -16.10 -1.24
C VAL A 199 -5.79 -17.49 -1.83
N SER A 200 -5.19 -17.59 -3.01
CA SER A 200 -4.85 -18.88 -3.63
C SER A 200 -3.82 -19.65 -2.81
N ILE A 201 -2.82 -18.96 -2.25
CA ILE A 201 -1.83 -19.56 -1.37
C ILE A 201 -2.50 -20.11 -0.11
N LEU A 202 -3.35 -19.30 0.54
CA LEU A 202 -4.06 -19.71 1.77
C LEU A 202 -4.99 -20.91 1.53
N GLN A 203 -5.69 -20.96 0.39
CA GLN A 203 -6.55 -22.07 0.02
C GLN A 203 -5.75 -23.37 -0.21
N GLN A 204 -4.60 -23.28 -0.88
CA GLN A 204 -3.69 -24.42 -1.07
C GLN A 204 -3.17 -24.95 0.26
N GLN A 205 -2.76 -24.08 1.18
CA GLN A 205 -2.30 -24.46 2.50
C GLN A 205 -3.39 -25.12 3.33
N ALA A 206 -4.61 -24.60 3.29
CA ALA A 206 -5.76 -25.20 3.97
C ALA A 206 -6.16 -26.56 3.38
N GLY A 207 -6.00 -26.76 2.07
CA GLY A 207 -6.23 -28.03 1.40
C GLY A 207 -5.19 -29.11 1.74
N ALA A 208 -3.93 -28.70 1.94
CA ALA A 208 -2.84 -29.61 2.28
C ALA A 208 -2.88 -30.10 3.75
N GLN A 209 -3.68 -29.46 4.61
CA GLN A 209 -3.82 -29.82 6.04
C GLN A 209 -5.02 -30.74 6.31
N ARG A 210 -5.78 -31.14 5.29
CA ARG A 210 -6.93 -32.08 5.35
C ARG A 210 -6.54 -33.46 4.87
#